data_17e93896c88ab40b18adf361eb3e87e4
#
_entry.id   17e93896c88ab40b18adf361eb3e87e4
#
_cell.length_a   1.000
_cell.length_b   1.000
_cell.length_c   1.000
_cell.angle_alpha   90.00
_cell.angle_beta   90.00
_cell.angle_gamma   90.00
#
_symmetry.space_group_name_H-M   'P 1'
#
loop_
_entity.id
_entity.type
_entity.pdbx_description
1 polymer ?
#
loop_
_entity_poly.entity_id
_entity_poly.type
_entity_poly.pdbx_seq_one_letter_code
_entity_poly.pdbx_strand_id
1 'polypeptide(L)'
;MPTMPKSLFWARTDTAGAEHALLDDRDGLTARGVAVSVDPIACTCRYQLTTGPDWTVRRLEVEAEGAGWQRSIRLEPAGDRWRVTTSEQGNLDAALRAAGHPPAGLPGTDEPDRLADAVDVDLGGSPLFNTLPVRRLRLASAAPDTTHRITVAWVLVPSLAVVPVEQVYTALGAGRVRFASGTFTTDLDVDPDGWVLRYPGLAERVPGR
;
A
#
# COMPACT_ATOMS: atom_id res chain seq x y z
N MET A 1 1.93 21.49 22.69
CA MET A 1 2.00 22.02 21.32
C MET A 1 1.39 20.97 20.40
N PRO A 2 0.55 21.32 19.42
CA PRO A 2 0.12 20.35 18.43
C PRO A 2 1.36 19.85 17.69
N THR A 3 1.61 18.56 17.78
CA THR A 3 2.69 17.91 17.02
C THR A 3 2.35 18.00 15.54
N MET A 4 3.26 18.51 14.73
CA MET A 4 3.08 18.57 13.28
C MET A 4 2.93 17.15 12.72
N PRO A 5 2.08 16.94 11.71
CA PRO A 5 2.03 15.67 11.01
C PRO A 5 3.42 15.29 10.49
N LYS A 6 3.76 14.00 10.56
CA LYS A 6 4.99 13.49 9.93
C LYS A 6 4.86 13.61 8.40
N SER A 7 5.93 13.98 7.74
CA SER A 7 6.02 14.02 6.28
C SER A 7 7.10 13.03 5.85
N LEU A 8 6.73 12.03 5.06
CA LEU A 8 7.64 11.05 4.51
C LEU A 8 7.63 11.11 2.98
N PHE A 9 8.80 10.93 2.39
CA PHE A 9 8.97 10.93 0.94
C PHE A 9 9.83 9.75 0.52
N TRP A 10 9.35 8.97 -0.45
CA TRP A 10 10.10 7.88 -1.06
C TRP A 10 10.32 8.16 -2.54
N ALA A 11 11.57 7.99 -2.99
CA ALA A 11 11.90 7.95 -4.40
C ALA A 11 11.79 6.50 -4.90
N ARG A 12 11.14 6.28 -6.03
CA ARG A 12 11.07 4.97 -6.68
C ARG A 12 12.45 4.62 -7.25
N THR A 13 12.82 3.33 -7.18
CA THR A 13 14.08 2.79 -7.72
C THR A 13 13.85 1.81 -8.87
N ASP A 14 12.62 1.34 -9.05
CA ASP A 14 12.21 0.44 -10.12
C ASP A 14 11.72 1.18 -11.37
N THR A 15 11.15 2.37 -11.19
CA THR A 15 10.63 3.21 -12.28
C THR A 15 10.80 4.70 -11.93
N ALA A 16 10.62 5.59 -12.90
CA ALA A 16 10.54 7.02 -12.60
C ALA A 16 9.24 7.31 -11.82
N GLY A 17 9.41 7.77 -10.57
CA GLY A 17 8.28 8.00 -9.68
C GLY A 17 8.70 8.35 -8.26
N ALA A 18 7.71 8.73 -7.47
CA ALA A 18 7.90 9.05 -6.06
C ALA A 18 6.57 8.94 -5.31
N GLU A 19 6.66 8.80 -3.99
CA GLU A 19 5.52 8.88 -3.08
C GLU A 19 5.80 9.92 -1.99
N HIS A 20 4.81 10.77 -1.71
CA HIS A 20 4.81 11.69 -0.58
C HIS A 20 3.59 11.41 0.30
N ALA A 21 3.81 11.18 1.60
CA ALA A 21 2.77 10.93 2.57
C ALA A 21 2.84 11.89 3.76
N LEU A 22 1.68 12.37 4.18
CA LEU A 22 1.46 13.12 5.42
C LEU A 22 0.73 12.21 6.41
N LEU A 23 1.26 12.09 7.63
CA LEU A 23 0.88 11.06 8.59
C LEU A 23 0.61 11.68 9.97
N ASP A 24 -0.41 11.15 10.63
CA ASP A 24 -0.64 11.30 12.08
C ASP A 24 -0.79 9.90 12.68
N ASP A 25 0.12 9.53 13.60
CA ASP A 25 0.18 8.19 14.21
C ASP A 25 -0.03 8.18 15.72
N ARG A 26 -0.68 9.21 16.27
CA ARG A 26 -0.92 9.36 17.72
C ARG A 26 -2.01 8.43 18.25
N ASP A 27 -2.99 8.10 17.45
CA ASP A 27 -4.11 7.21 17.78
C ASP A 27 -4.42 6.28 16.59
N GLY A 28 -3.54 5.32 16.37
CA GLY A 28 -3.48 4.58 15.12
C GLY A 28 -2.83 5.39 14.02
N LEU A 29 -3.21 5.17 12.76
CA LEU A 29 -2.69 5.89 11.61
C LEU A 29 -3.80 6.62 10.87
N THR A 30 -3.61 7.92 10.67
CA THR A 30 -4.29 8.68 9.63
C THR A 30 -3.24 9.13 8.64
N ALA A 31 -3.35 8.65 7.40
CA ALA A 31 -2.41 8.98 6.34
C ALA A 31 -3.14 9.50 5.11
N ARG A 32 -2.50 10.43 4.40
CA ARG A 32 -2.88 10.83 3.04
C ARG A 32 -1.61 10.94 2.22
N GLY A 33 -1.62 10.34 1.05
CA GLY A 33 -0.44 10.34 0.20
C GLY A 33 -0.77 10.56 -1.26
N VAL A 34 0.27 10.92 -1.98
CA VAL A 34 0.27 11.03 -3.44
C VAL A 34 1.49 10.29 -3.97
N ALA A 35 1.25 9.35 -4.87
CA ALA A 35 2.29 8.68 -5.63
C ALA A 35 2.16 9.06 -7.11
N VAL A 36 3.29 9.18 -7.78
CA VAL A 36 3.36 9.35 -9.23
C VAL A 36 4.25 8.27 -9.83
N SER A 37 3.87 7.75 -10.98
CA SER A 37 4.63 6.72 -11.70
C SER A 37 4.44 6.89 -13.20
N VAL A 38 5.42 6.43 -13.98
CA VAL A 38 5.32 6.38 -15.45
C VAL A 38 5.03 4.97 -15.96
N ASP A 39 5.11 3.95 -15.12
CA ASP A 39 4.89 2.53 -15.48
C ASP A 39 3.60 2.00 -14.85
N PRO A 40 2.76 1.25 -15.59
CA PRO A 40 2.81 0.94 -17.04
C PRO A 40 2.42 2.12 -17.94
N ILE A 41 1.75 3.13 -17.39
CA ILE A 41 1.43 4.42 -18.03
C ILE A 41 1.52 5.53 -16.98
N ALA A 42 1.84 6.74 -17.44
CA ALA A 42 1.95 7.89 -16.54
C ALA A 42 0.64 8.14 -15.79
N CYS A 43 0.70 8.10 -14.46
CA CYS A 43 -0.46 8.30 -13.60
C CYS A 43 -0.10 8.93 -12.26
N THR A 44 -1.12 9.52 -11.64
CA THR A 44 -1.11 9.97 -10.25
C THR A 44 -2.04 9.06 -9.45
N CYS A 45 -1.56 8.58 -8.30
CA CYS A 45 -2.35 7.83 -7.34
C CYS A 45 -2.44 8.64 -6.04
N ARG A 46 -3.64 8.94 -5.57
CA ARG A 46 -3.90 9.57 -4.27
C ARG A 46 -4.56 8.57 -3.35
N TYR A 47 -4.21 8.59 -2.08
CA TYR A 47 -4.87 7.74 -1.10
C TYR A 47 -5.13 8.45 0.22
N GLN A 48 -6.14 7.95 0.94
CA GLN A 48 -6.42 8.25 2.33
C GLN A 48 -6.59 6.93 3.08
N LEU A 49 -5.86 6.76 4.17
CA LEU A 49 -5.88 5.57 4.99
C LEU A 49 -6.16 5.96 6.43
N THR A 50 -7.06 5.24 7.09
CA THR A 50 -7.28 5.34 8.54
C THR A 50 -7.27 3.98 9.18
N THR A 51 -6.63 3.88 10.34
CA THR A 51 -6.63 2.68 11.19
C THR A 51 -7.21 2.98 12.56
N GLY A 52 -7.48 1.94 13.33
CA GLY A 52 -7.69 2.05 14.78
C GLY A 52 -6.38 2.21 15.55
N PRO A 53 -6.46 2.42 16.89
CA PRO A 53 -5.29 2.52 17.76
C PRO A 53 -4.40 1.26 17.75
N ASP A 54 -4.99 0.13 17.42
CA ASP A 54 -4.33 -1.18 17.27
C ASP A 54 -3.75 -1.41 15.88
N TRP A 55 -3.77 -0.38 15.01
CA TRP A 55 -3.31 -0.42 13.62
C TRP A 55 -4.16 -1.28 12.68
N THR A 56 -5.32 -1.77 13.12
CA THR A 56 -6.28 -2.40 12.21
C THR A 56 -6.91 -1.37 11.27
N VAL A 57 -7.01 -1.73 10.01
CA VAL A 57 -7.54 -0.84 8.97
C VAL A 57 -9.02 -0.57 9.20
N ARG A 58 -9.41 0.70 9.16
CA ARG A 58 -10.82 1.15 9.22
C ARG A 58 -11.32 1.62 7.86
N ARG A 59 -10.45 2.22 7.05
CA ARG A 59 -10.81 2.70 5.71
C ARG A 59 -9.55 2.93 4.89
N LEU A 60 -9.64 2.52 3.62
CA LEU A 60 -8.73 2.94 2.56
C LEU A 60 -9.57 3.53 1.41
N GLU A 61 -9.21 4.72 0.98
CA GLU A 61 -9.70 5.36 -0.25
C GLU A 61 -8.52 5.57 -1.18
N VAL A 62 -8.66 5.16 -2.44
CA VAL A 62 -7.64 5.34 -3.47
C VAL A 62 -8.27 5.91 -4.72
N GLU A 63 -7.61 6.90 -5.30
CA GLU A 63 -7.92 7.46 -6.60
C GLU A 63 -6.69 7.39 -7.48
N ALA A 64 -6.84 6.84 -8.68
CA ALA A 64 -5.79 6.79 -9.70
C ALA A 64 -6.30 7.49 -10.96
N GLU A 65 -5.47 8.37 -11.54
CA GLU A 65 -5.84 9.16 -12.72
C GLU A 65 -4.68 9.29 -13.70
N GLY A 66 -5.03 9.40 -14.97
CA GLY A 66 -4.11 9.66 -16.07
C GLY A 66 -4.83 10.31 -17.23
N ALA A 67 -4.18 10.40 -18.39
CA ALA A 67 -4.74 11.03 -19.56
C ALA A 67 -6.01 10.32 -20.05
N GLY A 68 -7.19 10.92 -19.84
CA GLY A 68 -8.48 10.43 -20.33
C GLY A 68 -9.12 9.34 -19.48
N TRP A 69 -8.66 9.10 -18.25
CA TRP A 69 -9.26 8.15 -17.33
C TRP A 69 -9.03 8.54 -15.87
N GLN A 70 -9.95 8.10 -15.02
CA GLN A 70 -9.88 8.20 -13.57
C GLN A 70 -10.60 6.98 -12.98
N ARG A 71 -10.02 6.38 -11.94
CA ARG A 71 -10.64 5.32 -11.14
C ARG A 71 -10.59 5.67 -9.68
N SER A 72 -11.58 5.25 -8.93
CA SER A 72 -11.53 5.31 -7.47
C SER A 72 -12.00 4.01 -6.85
N ILE A 73 -11.50 3.74 -5.65
CA ILE A 73 -11.93 2.62 -4.82
C ILE A 73 -11.97 3.04 -3.35
N ARG A 74 -12.95 2.52 -2.63
CA ARG A 74 -13.05 2.59 -1.19
C ARG A 74 -13.18 1.19 -0.63
N LEU A 75 -12.34 0.85 0.34
CA LEU A 75 -12.39 -0.38 1.13
C LEU A 75 -12.69 -0.03 2.58
N GLU A 76 -13.70 -0.67 3.17
CA GLU A 76 -14.08 -0.54 4.58
C GLU A 76 -14.44 -1.92 5.14
N PRO A 77 -13.95 -2.30 6.34
CA PRO A 77 -14.45 -3.48 7.04
C PRO A 77 -15.95 -3.35 7.31
N ALA A 78 -16.70 -4.41 7.08
CA ALA A 78 -18.14 -4.48 7.28
C ALA A 78 -18.53 -5.84 7.90
N GLY A 79 -18.38 -5.95 9.22
CA GLY A 79 -18.50 -7.21 9.94
C GLY A 79 -17.33 -8.13 9.61
N ASP A 80 -17.61 -9.30 9.08
CA ASP A 80 -16.66 -10.33 8.64
C ASP A 80 -16.23 -10.17 7.16
N ARG A 81 -16.60 -9.07 6.51
CA ARG A 81 -16.35 -8.83 5.08
C ARG A 81 -15.76 -7.45 4.83
N TRP A 82 -15.31 -7.23 3.62
CA TRP A 82 -14.93 -5.92 3.11
C TRP A 82 -16.05 -5.37 2.21
N ARG A 83 -16.45 -4.13 2.48
CA ARG A 83 -17.22 -3.35 1.51
C ARG A 83 -16.26 -2.70 0.55
N VAL A 84 -16.43 -3.01 -0.73
CA VAL A 84 -15.65 -2.44 -1.83
C VAL A 84 -16.57 -1.61 -2.69
N THR A 85 -16.28 -0.32 -2.83
CA THR A 85 -17.04 0.61 -3.68
C THR A 85 -16.09 1.19 -4.71
N THR A 86 -16.49 1.19 -5.97
CA THR A 86 -15.64 1.62 -7.09
C THR A 86 -16.33 2.64 -7.98
N SER A 87 -15.54 3.46 -8.65
CA SER A 87 -16.01 4.24 -9.80
C SER A 87 -14.94 4.32 -10.88
N GLU A 88 -15.37 4.52 -12.11
CA GLU A 88 -14.52 4.77 -13.26
C GLU A 88 -15.13 5.90 -14.12
N GLN A 89 -14.26 6.80 -14.58
CA GLN A 89 -14.57 7.81 -15.57
C GLN A 89 -13.53 7.71 -16.69
N GLY A 90 -13.96 7.89 -17.93
CA GLY A 90 -13.07 7.65 -19.07
C GLY A 90 -12.81 6.18 -19.30
N ASN A 91 -11.61 5.80 -19.77
CA ASN A 91 -11.32 4.41 -20.13
C ASN A 91 -9.83 4.08 -19.96
N LEU A 92 -9.48 3.50 -18.81
CA LEU A 92 -8.11 3.04 -18.54
C LEU A 92 -7.65 1.97 -19.52
N ASP A 93 -8.52 1.03 -19.87
CA ASP A 93 -8.18 -0.06 -20.78
C ASP A 93 -7.83 0.44 -22.19
N ALA A 94 -8.50 1.50 -22.65
CA ALA A 94 -8.13 2.14 -23.92
C ALA A 94 -6.77 2.84 -23.84
N ALA A 95 -6.48 3.52 -22.73
CA ALA A 95 -5.17 4.15 -22.50
C ALA A 95 -4.04 3.11 -22.44
N LEU A 96 -4.24 2.00 -21.72
CA LEU A 96 -3.28 0.89 -21.64
C LEU A 96 -3.00 0.28 -23.02
N ARG A 97 -4.05 -0.03 -23.79
CA ARG A 97 -3.88 -0.58 -25.16
C ARG A 97 -3.13 0.39 -26.09
N ALA A 98 -3.43 1.70 -25.98
CA ALA A 98 -2.72 2.70 -26.76
C ALA A 98 -1.23 2.78 -26.41
N ALA A 99 -0.86 2.45 -25.19
CA ALA A 99 0.52 2.34 -24.71
C ALA A 99 1.16 0.95 -24.92
N GLY A 100 0.44 0.00 -25.55
CA GLY A 100 0.95 -1.35 -25.82
C GLY A 100 0.82 -2.34 -24.65
N HIS A 101 0.02 -2.03 -23.65
CA HIS A 101 -0.23 -2.89 -22.49
C HIS A 101 -1.58 -3.63 -22.59
N PRO A 102 -1.71 -4.79 -21.92
CA PRO A 102 -2.99 -5.48 -21.83
C PRO A 102 -4.02 -4.65 -21.03
N PRO A 103 -5.32 -4.86 -21.26
CA PRO A 103 -6.36 -4.22 -20.47
C PRO A 103 -6.29 -4.69 -19.01
N ALA A 104 -6.63 -3.80 -18.09
CA ALA A 104 -6.63 -4.07 -16.66
C ALA A 104 -7.98 -4.62 -16.13
N GLY A 105 -9.04 -4.55 -16.92
CA GLY A 105 -10.39 -4.88 -16.48
C GLY A 105 -11.01 -3.80 -15.58
N LEU A 106 -12.06 -4.15 -14.86
CA LEU A 106 -12.77 -3.24 -13.95
C LEU A 106 -12.06 -3.10 -12.60
N PRO A 107 -12.18 -1.95 -11.91
CA PRO A 107 -11.72 -1.83 -10.53
C PRO A 107 -12.59 -2.67 -9.59
N GLY A 108 -12.04 -3.07 -8.44
CA GLY A 108 -12.74 -3.87 -7.42
C GLY A 108 -12.22 -5.30 -7.34
N THR A 109 -13.04 -6.21 -6.86
CA THR A 109 -12.65 -7.61 -6.66
C THR A 109 -13.65 -8.59 -7.27
N ASP A 110 -13.13 -9.66 -7.87
CA ASP A 110 -13.90 -10.81 -8.34
C ASP A 110 -13.95 -11.94 -7.28
N GLU A 111 -13.22 -11.78 -6.16
CA GLU A 111 -13.10 -12.78 -5.09
C GLU A 111 -13.52 -12.22 -3.71
N PRO A 112 -14.76 -11.71 -3.55
CA PRO A 112 -15.18 -11.04 -2.32
C PRO A 112 -15.15 -11.96 -1.09
N ASP A 113 -15.40 -13.24 -1.25
CA ASP A 113 -15.40 -14.22 -0.15
C ASP A 113 -13.97 -14.49 0.35
N ARG A 114 -12.99 -14.56 -0.56
CA ARG A 114 -11.56 -14.69 -0.18
C ARG A 114 -10.99 -13.42 0.44
N LEU A 115 -11.57 -12.27 0.07
CA LEU A 115 -11.17 -10.98 0.64
C LEU A 115 -11.57 -10.86 2.12
N ALA A 116 -12.55 -11.64 2.59
CA ALA A 116 -12.95 -11.68 4.00
C ALA A 116 -11.79 -12.09 4.94
N ASP A 117 -10.83 -12.89 4.46
CA ASP A 117 -9.66 -13.31 5.23
C ASP A 117 -8.60 -12.20 5.39
N ALA A 118 -8.73 -11.09 4.65
CA ALA A 118 -7.75 -10.02 4.69
C ALA A 118 -7.87 -9.21 5.99
N VAL A 119 -6.75 -9.07 6.70
CA VAL A 119 -6.63 -8.32 7.96
C VAL A 119 -6.01 -6.94 7.78
N ASP A 120 -5.32 -6.72 6.66
CA ASP A 120 -4.71 -5.45 6.28
C ASP A 120 -5.01 -5.14 4.81
N VAL A 121 -4.69 -3.92 4.42
CA VAL A 121 -4.66 -3.49 3.02
C VAL A 121 -3.23 -3.28 2.57
N ASP A 122 -2.97 -3.45 1.28
CA ASP A 122 -1.72 -3.10 0.63
C ASP A 122 -1.99 -2.29 -0.63
N LEU A 123 -1.13 -1.34 -0.96
CA LEU A 123 -1.24 -0.52 -2.17
C LEU A 123 0.00 -0.74 -3.04
N GLY A 124 -0.22 -1.23 -4.24
CA GLY A 124 0.85 -1.52 -5.18
C GLY A 124 1.76 -0.33 -5.41
N GLY A 125 3.06 -0.53 -5.21
CA GLY A 125 4.07 0.50 -5.39
C GLY A 125 4.27 1.48 -4.23
N SER A 126 3.57 1.31 -3.11
CA SER A 126 3.69 2.19 -1.93
C SER A 126 4.38 1.49 -0.76
N PRO A 127 5.60 1.92 -0.35
CA PRO A 127 6.28 1.39 0.83
C PRO A 127 5.53 1.66 2.15
N LEU A 128 4.69 2.69 2.19
CA LEU A 128 3.93 3.05 3.39
C LEU A 128 3.09 1.86 3.89
N PHE A 129 2.46 1.10 2.99
CA PHE A 129 1.51 0.06 3.37
C PHE A 129 2.18 -1.14 4.05
N ASN A 130 3.47 -1.41 3.80
CA ASN A 130 4.22 -2.42 4.55
C ASN A 130 4.44 -2.01 6.02
N THR A 131 4.32 -0.72 6.36
CA THR A 131 4.38 -0.25 7.74
C THR A 131 3.20 -0.75 8.58
N LEU A 132 2.02 -1.00 7.99
CA LEU A 132 0.84 -1.48 8.71
C LEU A 132 1.13 -2.79 9.44
N PRO A 133 1.49 -3.90 8.77
CA PRO A 133 1.83 -5.14 9.45
C PRO A 133 3.07 -5.02 10.33
N VAL A 134 4.09 -4.25 9.93
CA VAL A 134 5.29 -4.04 10.76
C VAL A 134 4.93 -3.43 12.12
N ARG A 135 4.05 -2.44 12.15
CA ARG A 135 3.59 -1.76 13.37
C ARG A 135 2.61 -2.62 14.16
N ARG A 136 1.57 -3.15 13.52
CA ARG A 136 0.54 -3.97 14.16
C ARG A 136 1.13 -5.22 14.82
N LEU A 137 2.08 -5.86 14.17
CA LEU A 137 2.76 -7.07 14.64
C LEU A 137 4.03 -6.78 15.45
N ARG A 138 4.38 -5.48 15.63
CA ARG A 138 5.55 -5.02 16.39
C ARG A 138 6.88 -5.60 15.91
N LEU A 139 7.02 -5.83 14.61
CA LEU A 139 8.17 -6.55 14.03
C LEU A 139 9.48 -5.80 14.18
N ALA A 140 9.47 -4.46 14.26
CA ALA A 140 10.68 -3.66 14.47
C ALA A 140 11.38 -3.96 15.82
N SER A 141 10.62 -4.44 16.82
CA SER A 141 11.11 -4.79 18.17
C SER A 141 10.98 -6.27 18.51
N ALA A 142 10.48 -7.10 17.59
CA ALA A 142 10.32 -8.53 17.80
C ALA A 142 11.69 -9.25 17.83
N ALA A 143 11.73 -10.39 18.51
CA ALA A 143 12.90 -11.26 18.44
C ALA A 143 13.16 -11.72 17.00
N PRO A 144 14.43 -11.87 16.59
CA PRO A 144 14.74 -12.43 15.29
C PRO A 144 14.00 -13.75 15.04
N ASP A 145 13.69 -14.03 13.78
CA ASP A 145 12.94 -15.20 13.30
C ASP A 145 11.45 -15.25 13.74
N THR A 146 10.94 -14.22 14.44
CA THR A 146 9.50 -14.07 14.66
C THR A 146 8.81 -13.87 13.33
N THR A 147 7.96 -14.83 12.95
CA THR A 147 7.32 -14.87 11.63
C THR A 147 5.80 -14.79 11.75
N HIS A 148 5.17 -13.99 10.92
CA HIS A 148 3.73 -13.88 10.79
C HIS A 148 3.31 -14.04 9.33
N ARG A 149 2.23 -14.77 9.12
CA ARG A 149 1.56 -14.96 7.84
C ARG A 149 0.19 -14.29 7.92
N ILE A 150 -0.10 -13.42 6.97
CA ILE A 150 -1.35 -12.66 6.92
C ILE A 150 -1.90 -12.66 5.50
N THR A 151 -3.20 -12.51 5.37
CA THR A 151 -3.85 -12.18 4.10
C THR A 151 -4.11 -10.68 4.07
N VAL A 152 -3.83 -10.04 2.95
CA VAL A 152 -4.07 -8.61 2.72
C VAL A 152 -4.98 -8.41 1.52
N ALA A 153 -5.76 -7.32 1.55
CA ALA A 153 -6.45 -6.79 0.38
C ALA A 153 -5.44 -5.94 -0.43
N TRP A 154 -4.82 -6.53 -1.45
CA TRP A 154 -3.84 -5.83 -2.28
C TRP A 154 -4.53 -5.06 -3.40
N VAL A 155 -4.41 -3.74 -3.37
CA VAL A 155 -4.93 -2.83 -4.39
C VAL A 155 -3.85 -2.59 -5.43
N LEU A 156 -4.11 -3.01 -6.65
CA LEU A 156 -3.19 -2.86 -7.78
C LEU A 156 -3.32 -1.46 -8.41
N VAL A 157 -2.20 -0.81 -8.69
CA VAL A 157 -2.17 0.50 -9.36
C VAL A 157 -1.63 0.31 -10.79
N PRO A 158 -2.26 0.87 -11.81
CA PRO A 158 -3.34 1.83 -11.81
C PRO A 158 -4.75 1.23 -11.89
N SER A 159 -4.88 -0.11 -11.96
CA SER A 159 -6.16 -0.80 -12.22
C SER A 159 -7.20 -0.61 -11.12
N LEU A 160 -6.76 -0.46 -9.88
CA LEU A 160 -7.55 -0.54 -8.65
C LEU A 160 -8.35 -1.85 -8.52
N ALA A 161 -7.85 -2.91 -9.17
CA ALA A 161 -8.26 -4.27 -8.86
C ALA A 161 -7.79 -4.64 -7.45
N VAL A 162 -8.62 -5.34 -6.69
CA VAL A 162 -8.31 -5.79 -5.32
C VAL A 162 -8.23 -7.30 -5.30
N VAL A 163 -7.08 -7.82 -4.94
CA VAL A 163 -6.83 -9.25 -4.86
C VAL A 163 -6.43 -9.67 -3.44
N PRO A 164 -7.01 -10.75 -2.89
CA PRO A 164 -6.56 -11.32 -1.63
C PRO A 164 -5.20 -11.99 -1.84
N VAL A 165 -4.17 -11.53 -1.11
CA VAL A 165 -2.81 -12.03 -1.25
C VAL A 165 -2.24 -12.39 0.11
N GLU A 166 -1.61 -13.56 0.19
CA GLU A 166 -0.85 -13.95 1.35
C GLU A 166 0.50 -13.26 1.37
N GLN A 167 0.82 -12.67 2.52
CA GLN A 167 2.11 -12.04 2.80
C GLN A 167 2.71 -12.63 4.07
N VAL A 168 4.03 -12.82 4.06
CA VAL A 168 4.79 -13.33 5.20
C VAL A 168 5.81 -12.29 5.62
N TYR A 169 5.80 -11.96 6.90
CA TYR A 169 6.72 -11.01 7.51
C TYR A 169 7.53 -11.72 8.59
N THR A 170 8.86 -11.61 8.52
CA THR A 170 9.79 -12.19 9.50
C THR A 170 10.71 -11.11 10.05
N ALA A 171 10.74 -10.92 11.35
CA ALA A 171 11.69 -10.03 12.00
C ALA A 171 13.12 -10.60 11.85
N LEU A 172 14.06 -9.81 11.36
CA LEU A 172 15.48 -10.21 11.23
C LEU A 172 16.34 -9.54 12.30
N GLY A 173 15.77 -8.64 13.10
CA GLY A 173 16.52 -7.80 14.04
C GLY A 173 17.22 -6.64 13.35
N ALA A 174 17.83 -5.74 14.17
CA ALA A 174 18.58 -4.58 13.70
C ALA A 174 17.84 -3.69 12.66
N GLY A 175 16.54 -3.49 12.85
CA GLY A 175 15.73 -2.66 11.96
C GLY A 175 15.45 -3.28 10.59
N ARG A 176 15.49 -4.60 10.46
CA ARG A 176 15.19 -5.31 9.22
C ARG A 176 14.02 -6.28 9.38
N VAL A 177 13.19 -6.33 8.36
CA VAL A 177 12.03 -7.23 8.29
C VAL A 177 12.00 -7.87 6.91
N ARG A 178 12.04 -9.21 6.86
CA ARG A 178 11.83 -9.94 5.61
C ARG A 178 10.36 -9.92 5.23
N PHE A 179 10.10 -9.52 4.02
CA PHE A 179 8.80 -9.56 3.37
C PHE A 179 8.83 -10.62 2.27
N ALA A 180 7.79 -11.45 2.20
CA ALA A 180 7.61 -12.41 1.13
C ALA A 180 6.14 -12.46 0.69
N SER A 181 5.90 -12.61 -0.62
CA SER A 181 4.58 -12.77 -1.22
C SER A 181 4.71 -13.60 -2.50
N GLY A 182 4.05 -14.76 -2.53
CA GLY A 182 4.22 -15.72 -3.61
C GLY A 182 5.70 -16.15 -3.76
N THR A 183 6.29 -15.90 -4.91
CA THR A 183 7.71 -16.18 -5.20
C THR A 183 8.65 -14.99 -4.91
N PHE A 184 8.09 -13.84 -4.60
CA PHE A 184 8.86 -12.63 -4.31
C PHE A 184 9.31 -12.61 -2.84
N THR A 185 10.56 -12.24 -2.59
CA THR A 185 11.11 -12.07 -1.24
C THR A 185 12.12 -10.93 -1.24
N THR A 186 12.06 -10.08 -0.22
CA THR A 186 13.01 -8.98 -0.01
C THR A 186 13.16 -8.65 1.48
N ASP A 187 14.27 -8.05 1.88
CA ASP A 187 14.48 -7.58 3.24
C ASP A 187 14.27 -6.06 3.28
N LEU A 188 13.23 -5.62 3.99
CA LEU A 188 12.91 -4.22 4.21
C LEU A 188 13.81 -3.66 5.31
N ASP A 189 14.38 -2.47 5.12
CA ASP A 189 14.95 -1.68 6.19
C ASP A 189 13.86 -0.79 6.79
N VAL A 190 13.71 -0.82 8.11
CA VAL A 190 12.72 -0.02 8.83
C VAL A 190 13.39 0.79 9.94
N ASP A 191 12.84 1.96 10.24
CA ASP A 191 13.30 2.75 11.37
C ASP A 191 12.76 2.19 12.71
N PRO A 192 13.23 2.71 13.88
CA PRO A 192 12.77 2.23 15.19
C PRO A 192 11.25 2.35 15.41
N ASP A 193 10.61 3.28 14.70
CA ASP A 193 9.16 3.45 14.74
C ASP A 193 8.43 2.50 13.76
N GLY A 194 9.16 1.71 12.96
CA GLY A 194 8.60 0.73 12.02
C GLY A 194 8.24 1.32 10.64
N TRP A 195 8.66 2.55 10.33
CA TRP A 195 8.47 3.12 8.98
C TRP A 195 9.51 2.58 8.03
N VAL A 196 9.08 2.20 6.82
CA VAL A 196 10.00 1.68 5.80
C VAL A 196 10.99 2.77 5.37
N LEU A 197 12.28 2.46 5.51
CA LEU A 197 13.40 3.27 5.03
C LEU A 197 13.78 2.90 3.60
N ARG A 198 13.87 1.59 3.35
CA ARG A 198 14.24 1.04 2.06
C ARG A 198 13.44 -0.22 1.77
N TYR A 199 12.89 -0.26 0.58
CA TYR A 199 12.28 -1.43 -0.02
C TYR A 199 13.09 -1.78 -1.28
N PRO A 200 14.05 -2.74 -1.19
CA PRO A 200 14.92 -3.08 -2.32
C PRO A 200 14.12 -3.44 -3.57
N GLY A 201 14.48 -2.82 -4.70
CA GLY A 201 13.80 -3.01 -5.98
C GLY A 201 12.46 -2.28 -6.11
N LEU A 202 12.08 -1.42 -5.13
CA LEU A 202 10.87 -0.61 -5.22
C LEU A 202 11.14 0.87 -4.91
N ALA A 203 11.62 1.19 -3.70
CA ALA A 203 11.75 2.59 -3.30
C ALA A 203 12.69 2.78 -2.10
N GLU A 204 13.22 4.00 -1.96
CA GLU A 204 14.03 4.43 -0.81
C GLU A 204 13.50 5.75 -0.25
N ARG A 205 13.44 5.84 1.09
CA ARG A 205 13.03 7.06 1.78
C ARG A 205 14.11 8.14 1.61
N VAL A 206 13.68 9.30 1.13
CA VAL A 206 14.55 10.47 1.03
C VAL A 206 14.54 11.19 2.38
N PRO A 207 15.71 11.43 3.01
CA PRO A 207 15.77 12.17 4.26
C PRO A 207 15.18 13.57 4.08
N GLY A 208 14.28 13.98 4.99
CA GLY A 208 13.82 15.36 5.07
C GLY A 208 14.99 16.28 5.43
N ARG A 209 15.02 17.46 4.81
CA ARG A 209 15.95 18.54 5.19
C ARG A 209 15.41 19.32 6.37
#